data_c2e75c40f94f257bbc1728709994ee70
#
_entry.id   c2e75c40f94f257bbc1728709994ee70
#
_cell.length_a   1.000
_cell.length_b   1.000
_cell.length_c   1.000
_cell.angle_alpha   90.00
_cell.angle_beta   90.00
_cell.angle_gamma   90.00
#
_symmetry.space_group_name_H-M   'P 1'
#
loop_
_entity.id
_entity.type
_entity.pdbx_description
1 polymer ?
#
loop_
_entity_poly.entity_id
_entity_poly.type
_entity_poly.pdbx_seq_one_letter_code
_entity_poly.pdbx_strand_id
1 'polypeptide(L)'
;MGAYKYIQELWRKKQSDVMRFLLQLSALHRAPRPTRPDKAQRLGYKAKQSYVIYRIRVRRGGRKRPVPKGATYGKPVHSGVNQLKFARSLQSVAEERAGRLYSTYKFFFFFFFEIILIDPFHKAIRRNPDIQWITKPVHKHREMRGLTSAGRKSRGLGKGHKFHHTIGGSRRAAWRRHNPLQLHRYR
;
A
#
# COMPACT_ATOMS: atom_id res chain seq x y z
N MET A 1 2.68 -22.74 -24.39
CA MET A 1 2.74 -21.79 -23.26
C MET A 1 3.97 -20.92 -23.42
N GLY A 2 3.89 -19.61 -23.15
CA GLY A 2 5.05 -18.71 -23.22
C GLY A 2 6.02 -18.87 -22.05
N ALA A 3 7.26 -18.39 -22.21
CA ALA A 3 8.32 -18.49 -21.19
C ALA A 3 7.91 -17.99 -19.80
N TYR A 4 7.14 -16.92 -19.71
CA TYR A 4 6.66 -16.38 -18.43
C TYR A 4 5.70 -17.31 -17.68
N LYS A 5 4.97 -18.15 -18.38
CA LYS A 5 4.11 -19.15 -17.75
C LYS A 5 4.93 -20.24 -17.07
N TYR A 6 6.00 -20.70 -17.71
CA TYR A 6 6.95 -21.65 -17.11
C TYR A 6 7.66 -21.05 -15.89
N ILE A 7 8.09 -19.80 -15.98
CA ILE A 7 8.68 -19.07 -14.83
C ILE A 7 7.70 -18.99 -13.68
N GLN A 8 6.43 -18.71 -13.92
CA GLN A 8 5.40 -18.65 -12.89
C GLN A 8 5.22 -20.00 -12.18
N GLU A 9 5.18 -21.10 -12.92
CA GLU A 9 5.07 -22.45 -12.35
C GLU A 9 6.32 -22.83 -11.54
N LEU A 10 7.51 -22.46 -12.02
CA LEU A 10 8.76 -22.66 -11.29
C LEU A 10 8.77 -21.92 -9.96
N TRP A 11 8.29 -20.69 -9.93
CA TRP A 11 8.15 -19.88 -8.71
C TRP A 11 7.18 -20.52 -7.71
N ARG A 12 6.07 -21.06 -8.17
CA ARG A 12 5.14 -21.78 -7.30
C ARG A 12 5.80 -22.96 -6.58
N LYS A 13 6.58 -23.74 -7.32
CA LYS A 13 7.28 -24.94 -6.77
C LYS A 13 8.40 -24.59 -5.80
N LYS A 14 9.11 -23.47 -6.04
CA LYS A 14 10.26 -23.03 -5.24
C LYS A 14 9.91 -22.01 -4.16
N GLN A 15 8.64 -21.73 -3.94
CA GLN A 15 8.24 -20.62 -3.06
C GLN A 15 8.74 -20.76 -1.62
N SER A 16 8.75 -21.96 -1.07
CA SER A 16 9.23 -22.20 0.30
C SER A 16 10.71 -21.88 0.46
N ASP A 17 11.56 -22.29 -0.47
CA ASP A 17 12.99 -22.05 -0.44
C ASP A 17 13.32 -20.58 -0.65
N VAL A 18 12.64 -19.94 -1.61
CA VAL A 18 12.77 -18.51 -1.87
C VAL A 18 12.33 -17.69 -0.66
N MET A 19 11.23 -18.06 -0.02
CA MET A 19 10.76 -17.38 1.18
C MET A 19 11.73 -17.55 2.34
N ARG A 20 12.31 -18.73 2.52
CA ARG A 20 13.34 -18.98 3.53
C ARG A 20 14.55 -18.07 3.32
N PHE A 21 15.04 -17.96 2.09
CA PHE A 21 16.13 -17.06 1.74
C PHE A 21 15.76 -15.59 1.99
N LEU A 22 14.60 -15.15 1.53
CA LEU A 22 14.15 -13.75 1.71
C LEU A 22 13.95 -13.38 3.18
N LEU A 23 13.65 -14.35 4.04
CA LEU A 23 13.53 -14.12 5.50
C LEU A 23 14.87 -13.80 6.16
N GLN A 24 15.98 -14.22 5.59
CA GLN A 24 17.32 -13.91 6.08
C GLN A 24 17.74 -12.47 5.74
N LEU A 25 17.12 -11.86 4.73
CA LEU A 25 17.41 -10.49 4.33
C LEU A 25 16.66 -9.49 5.21
N SER A 26 17.10 -8.23 5.19
CA SER A 26 16.41 -7.16 5.88
C SER A 26 14.97 -7.01 5.36
N ALA A 27 14.07 -6.50 6.22
CA ALA A 27 12.66 -6.30 5.87
C ALA A 27 12.45 -5.36 4.68
N LEU A 28 13.46 -4.60 4.34
CA LEU A 28 13.51 -3.66 3.25
C LEU A 28 14.88 -3.74 2.60
N HIS A 29 14.94 -4.15 1.34
CA HIS A 29 16.19 -4.24 0.60
C HIS A 29 15.97 -3.93 -0.88
N ARG A 30 17.01 -3.46 -1.53
CA ARG A 30 17.00 -3.20 -2.97
C ARG A 30 17.10 -4.50 -3.74
N ALA A 31 16.25 -4.67 -4.75
CA ALA A 31 16.36 -5.77 -5.69
C ALA A 31 17.00 -5.29 -7.00
N PRO A 32 17.94 -6.05 -7.57
CA PRO A 32 18.61 -5.67 -8.82
C PRO A 32 17.67 -5.71 -10.03
N ARG A 33 16.68 -6.59 -10.01
CA ARG A 33 15.70 -6.79 -11.08
C ARG A 33 14.38 -7.31 -10.53
N PRO A 34 13.24 -7.11 -11.25
CA PRO A 34 11.96 -7.65 -10.81
C PRO A 34 11.97 -9.17 -10.85
N THR A 35 11.34 -9.79 -9.89
CA THR A 35 11.12 -11.25 -9.84
C THR A 35 10.18 -11.71 -10.96
N ARG A 36 9.17 -10.89 -11.27
CA ARG A 36 8.20 -11.14 -12.33
C ARG A 36 8.28 -10.06 -13.40
N PRO A 37 9.15 -10.23 -14.40
CA PRO A 37 9.34 -9.21 -15.43
C PRO A 37 8.08 -8.97 -16.28
N ASP A 38 7.26 -10.00 -16.51
CA ASP A 38 5.98 -9.89 -17.20
C ASP A 38 5.01 -8.93 -16.51
N LYS A 39 4.90 -9.05 -15.19
CA LYS A 39 4.04 -8.20 -14.38
C LYS A 39 4.60 -6.78 -14.27
N ALA A 40 5.90 -6.65 -14.06
CA ALA A 40 6.56 -5.35 -13.98
C ALA A 40 6.37 -4.55 -15.28
N GLN A 41 6.55 -5.20 -16.43
CA GLN A 41 6.35 -4.58 -17.75
C GLN A 41 4.90 -4.09 -17.93
N ARG A 42 3.92 -4.90 -17.54
CA ARG A 42 2.50 -4.50 -17.59
C ARG A 42 2.17 -3.30 -16.70
N LEU A 43 2.91 -3.10 -15.61
CA LEU A 43 2.79 -1.96 -14.72
C LEU A 43 3.56 -0.72 -15.19
N GLY A 44 4.23 -0.81 -16.35
CA GLY A 44 4.99 0.31 -16.91
C GLY A 44 6.46 0.37 -16.51
N TYR A 45 7.00 -0.67 -15.85
CA TYR A 45 8.43 -0.75 -15.54
C TYR A 45 9.27 -0.82 -16.81
N LYS A 46 10.34 -0.05 -16.84
CA LYS A 46 11.40 -0.12 -17.86
C LYS A 46 12.75 -0.34 -17.17
N ALA A 47 13.59 -1.20 -17.77
CA ALA A 47 14.94 -1.46 -17.29
C ALA A 47 15.90 -0.34 -17.73
N LYS A 48 15.73 0.85 -17.16
CA LYS A 48 16.57 2.02 -17.41
C LYS A 48 16.88 2.76 -16.12
N GLN A 49 17.84 3.67 -16.17
CA GLN A 49 18.17 4.52 -15.03
C GLN A 49 16.95 5.24 -14.49
N SER A 50 16.94 5.54 -13.20
CA SER A 50 15.85 6.13 -12.42
C SER A 50 14.71 5.20 -11.99
N TYR A 51 14.70 3.95 -12.44
CA TYR A 51 13.80 2.92 -11.91
C TYR A 51 14.57 2.08 -10.88
N VAL A 52 13.99 1.97 -9.70
CA VAL A 52 14.56 1.17 -8.61
C VAL A 52 13.49 0.26 -8.05
N ILE A 53 13.86 -0.97 -7.74
CA ILE A 53 12.95 -1.95 -7.16
C ILE A 53 13.38 -2.22 -5.72
N TYR A 54 12.42 -2.08 -4.81
CA TYR A 54 12.58 -2.47 -3.42
C TYR A 54 11.65 -3.61 -3.07
N ARG A 55 12.17 -4.61 -2.37
CA ARG A 55 11.39 -5.66 -1.75
C ARG A 55 11.11 -5.28 -0.32
N ILE A 56 9.84 -5.31 0.03
CA ILE A 56 9.37 -4.91 1.35
C ILE A 56 8.60 -6.05 1.95
N ARG A 57 9.01 -6.44 3.14
CA ARG A 57 8.33 -7.45 3.95
C ARG A 57 7.34 -6.77 4.89
N VAL A 58 6.06 -7.14 4.80
CA VAL A 58 5.00 -6.64 5.67
C VAL A 58 4.41 -7.81 6.46
N ARG A 59 4.28 -7.66 7.76
CA ARG A 59 3.70 -8.69 8.62
C ARG A 59 2.23 -8.89 8.28
N ARG A 60 1.80 -10.15 8.18
CA ARG A 60 0.41 -10.54 8.00
C ARG A 60 -0.38 -10.46 9.32
N GLY A 61 -1.70 -10.50 9.22
CA GLY A 61 -2.60 -10.54 10.37
C GLY A 61 -3.43 -9.28 10.53
N GLY A 62 -4.22 -9.26 11.60
CA GLY A 62 -5.08 -8.13 11.96
C GLY A 62 -4.34 -7.03 12.72
N ARG A 63 -5.09 -6.03 13.15
CA ARG A 63 -4.59 -4.94 13.97
C ARG A 63 -5.21 -5.01 15.38
N LYS A 64 -4.45 -5.52 16.33
CA LYS A 64 -4.84 -5.42 17.73
C LYS A 64 -4.90 -3.93 18.14
N ARG A 65 -5.91 -3.55 18.89
CA ARG A 65 -6.03 -2.18 19.40
C ARG A 65 -4.87 -1.86 20.34
N PRO A 66 -4.13 -0.78 20.15
CA PRO A 66 -2.98 -0.43 21.00
C PRO A 66 -3.45 0.31 22.26
N VAL A 67 -4.10 -0.44 23.17
CA VAL A 67 -4.56 0.07 24.46
C VAL A 67 -3.91 -0.70 25.60
N PRO A 68 -3.40 0.00 26.63
CA PRO A 68 -2.77 -0.65 27.78
C PRO A 68 -3.78 -1.56 28.49
N LYS A 69 -3.37 -2.80 28.81
CA LYS A 69 -4.18 -3.79 29.54
C LYS A 69 -5.57 -4.07 28.95
N GLY A 70 -5.82 -3.72 27.67
CA GLY A 70 -7.11 -3.88 27.02
C GLY A 70 -8.21 -2.90 27.50
N ALA A 71 -7.86 -1.87 28.22
CA ALA A 71 -8.79 -0.87 28.71
C ALA A 71 -9.21 0.08 27.57
N THR A 72 -10.47 -0.04 27.12
CA THR A 72 -10.99 0.74 25.99
C THR A 72 -11.87 1.90 26.40
N TYR A 73 -12.36 1.89 27.62
CA TYR A 73 -13.37 2.87 28.11
C TYR A 73 -14.53 3.11 27.14
N GLY A 74 -15.69 3.43 27.61
CA GLY A 74 -16.86 3.73 26.82
C GLY A 74 -17.88 2.58 26.75
N LYS A 75 -18.77 2.63 25.74
CA LYS A 75 -19.87 1.66 25.57
C LYS A 75 -19.36 0.28 25.12
N PRO A 76 -20.08 -0.83 25.46
CA PRO A 76 -19.67 -2.19 25.13
C PRO A 76 -19.40 -2.45 23.65
N VAL A 77 -20.09 -1.77 22.73
CA VAL A 77 -19.89 -1.89 21.28
C VAL A 77 -18.44 -1.52 20.84
N HIS A 78 -17.74 -0.72 21.61
CA HIS A 78 -16.36 -0.29 21.35
C HIS A 78 -15.32 -1.02 22.19
N SER A 79 -15.70 -2.06 22.94
CA SER A 79 -14.80 -2.79 23.84
C SER A 79 -13.89 -3.80 23.14
N GLY A 80 -14.09 -4.11 21.85
CA GLY A 80 -13.30 -5.08 21.11
C GLY A 80 -11.82 -4.66 20.97
N VAL A 81 -10.91 -5.61 21.23
CA VAL A 81 -9.45 -5.39 21.17
C VAL A 81 -8.76 -6.30 20.16
N ASN A 82 -9.14 -7.60 20.13
CA ASN A 82 -8.37 -8.62 19.42
C ASN A 82 -8.83 -8.89 17.99
N GLN A 83 -10.11 -8.71 17.68
CA GLN A 83 -10.71 -9.08 16.39
C GLN A 83 -10.74 -7.95 15.36
N LEU A 84 -10.09 -6.84 15.64
CA LEU A 84 -10.05 -5.69 14.77
C LEU A 84 -9.20 -5.95 13.51
N LYS A 85 -9.68 -5.46 12.37
CA LYS A 85 -8.98 -5.54 11.09
C LYS A 85 -8.42 -4.18 10.72
N PHE A 86 -7.24 -4.19 10.09
CA PHE A 86 -6.69 -2.95 9.56
C PHE A 86 -7.47 -2.54 8.30
N ALA A 87 -7.90 -1.29 8.23
CA ALA A 87 -8.75 -0.80 7.15
C ALA A 87 -8.03 -0.76 5.79
N ARG A 88 -6.71 -0.54 5.80
CA ARG A 88 -5.90 -0.48 4.60
C ARG A 88 -5.33 -1.86 4.25
N SER A 89 -5.13 -2.13 2.96
CA SER A 89 -4.48 -3.36 2.50
C SER A 89 -2.99 -3.36 2.84
N LEU A 90 -2.40 -4.55 2.97
CA LEU A 90 -0.95 -4.67 3.21
C LEU A 90 -0.11 -4.11 2.07
N GLN A 91 -0.60 -4.14 0.83
CA GLN A 91 0.02 -3.49 -0.30
C GLN A 91 0.14 -1.97 -0.09
N SER A 92 -0.92 -1.32 0.37
CA SER A 92 -0.90 0.11 0.68
C SER A 92 0.12 0.46 1.77
N VAL A 93 0.28 -0.41 2.77
CA VAL A 93 1.30 -0.25 3.82
C VAL A 93 2.71 -0.39 3.25
N ALA A 94 2.92 -1.35 2.34
CA ALA A 94 4.21 -1.55 1.68
C ALA A 94 4.59 -0.33 0.81
N GLU A 95 3.65 0.19 0.03
CA GLU A 95 3.85 1.40 -0.79
C GLU A 95 4.23 2.61 0.07
N GLU A 96 3.54 2.82 1.19
CA GLU A 96 3.84 3.90 2.12
C GLU A 96 5.24 3.75 2.74
N ARG A 97 5.60 2.55 3.16
CA ARG A 97 6.94 2.30 3.72
C ARG A 97 8.04 2.53 2.70
N ALA A 98 7.82 2.13 1.43
CA ALA A 98 8.76 2.43 0.35
C ALA A 98 8.90 3.93 0.12
N GLY A 99 7.80 4.66 0.07
CA GLY A 99 7.80 6.11 -0.13
C GLY A 99 8.52 6.88 0.99
N ARG A 100 8.54 6.33 2.20
CA ARG A 100 9.27 6.91 3.34
C ARG A 100 10.74 6.53 3.42
N LEU A 101 11.26 5.73 2.50
CA LEU A 101 12.65 5.26 2.52
C LEU A 101 13.69 6.35 2.46
N TYR A 102 13.33 7.49 1.94
CA TYR A 102 14.21 8.67 1.98
C TYR A 102 14.27 9.34 3.36
N SER A 103 13.51 8.81 4.36
CA SER A 103 13.51 9.30 5.75
C SER A 103 13.23 8.20 6.78
N THR A 104 14.22 7.30 7.04
CA THR A 104 14.35 6.44 8.25
C THR A 104 13.63 5.08 8.30
N TYR A 105 14.40 4.07 8.77
CA TYR A 105 14.07 2.65 8.92
C TYR A 105 13.22 2.27 10.14
N LYS A 106 12.39 1.19 10.07
CA LYS A 106 12.20 0.16 11.13
C LYS A 106 11.36 -1.06 10.72
N PHE A 107 11.57 -2.20 11.44
CA PHE A 107 11.34 -3.62 11.19
C PHE A 107 9.92 -4.22 11.38
N PHE A 108 9.54 -5.35 10.71
CA PHE A 108 9.10 -6.73 11.06
C PHE A 108 8.03 -7.37 10.13
N PHE A 109 8.25 -8.63 9.68
CA PHE A 109 7.50 -9.82 9.14
C PHE A 109 6.15 -9.67 8.36
N PHE A 110 5.85 -10.28 7.20
CA PHE A 110 5.77 -11.54 6.47
C PHE A 110 4.97 -11.54 5.15
N PHE A 111 4.74 -10.46 4.42
CA PHE A 111 4.44 -10.50 2.99
C PHE A 111 5.50 -9.70 2.23
N PHE A 112 6.00 -10.28 1.12
CA PHE A 112 6.94 -9.57 0.28
C PHE A 112 6.22 -8.86 -0.85
N PHE A 113 6.44 -7.58 -0.96
CA PHE A 113 6.00 -6.73 -2.06
C PHE A 113 7.22 -6.19 -2.79
N GLU A 114 7.20 -6.28 -4.12
CA GLU A 114 8.15 -5.54 -4.95
C GLU A 114 7.53 -4.20 -5.34
N ILE A 115 8.15 -3.13 -4.90
CA ILE A 115 7.69 -1.76 -5.16
C ILE A 115 8.65 -1.10 -6.13
N ILE A 116 8.11 -0.61 -7.22
CA ILE A 116 8.84 0.14 -8.24
C ILE A 116 8.85 1.61 -7.84
N LEU A 117 10.02 2.15 -7.57
CA LEU A 117 10.24 3.57 -7.32
C LEU A 117 10.81 4.23 -8.56
N ILE A 118 10.41 5.46 -8.80
CA ILE A 118 10.83 6.25 -9.95
C ILE A 118 11.36 7.58 -9.44
N ASP A 119 12.58 7.95 -9.87
CA ASP A 119 13.14 9.26 -9.57
C ASP A 119 12.54 10.32 -10.53
N PRO A 120 11.72 11.26 -10.03
CA PRO A 120 11.08 12.27 -10.86
C PRO A 120 12.06 13.34 -11.40
N PHE A 121 13.25 13.47 -10.81
CA PHE A 121 14.23 14.49 -11.24
C PHE A 121 15.16 14.00 -12.34
N HIS A 122 15.22 12.71 -12.56
CA HIS A 122 16.12 12.14 -13.55
C HIS A 122 15.70 12.49 -14.99
N LYS A 123 16.65 12.87 -15.84
CA LYS A 123 16.38 13.27 -17.23
C LYS A 123 15.68 12.20 -18.07
N ALA A 124 15.96 10.91 -17.82
CA ALA A 124 15.32 9.80 -18.52
C ALA A 124 13.81 9.69 -18.25
N ILE A 125 13.32 10.23 -17.14
CA ILE A 125 11.89 10.32 -16.80
C ILE A 125 11.29 11.60 -17.35
N ARG A 126 11.95 12.73 -17.15
CA ARG A 126 11.44 14.06 -17.56
C ARG A 126 11.28 14.22 -19.06
N ARG A 127 12.14 13.54 -19.85
CA ARG A 127 12.13 13.58 -21.31
C ARG A 127 11.23 12.53 -21.97
N ASN A 128 10.67 11.60 -21.19
CA ASN A 128 9.79 10.55 -21.73
C ASN A 128 8.33 11.00 -21.63
N PRO A 129 7.63 11.18 -22.76
CA PRO A 129 6.24 11.66 -22.78
C PRO A 129 5.28 10.74 -22.02
N ASP A 130 5.52 9.41 -22.03
CA ASP A 130 4.63 8.44 -21.37
C ASP A 130 4.65 8.54 -19.84
N ILE A 131 5.75 9.04 -19.25
CA ILE A 131 5.98 8.97 -17.79
C ILE A 131 6.17 10.35 -17.17
N GLN A 132 6.41 11.39 -17.97
CA GLN A 132 6.68 12.75 -17.47
C GLN A 132 5.58 13.29 -16.54
N TRP A 133 4.37 12.75 -16.58
CA TRP A 133 3.29 13.14 -15.67
C TRP A 133 3.65 12.96 -14.19
N ILE A 134 4.53 11.99 -13.86
CA ILE A 134 5.00 11.73 -12.48
C ILE A 134 5.81 12.91 -11.93
N THR A 135 6.45 13.69 -12.79
CA THR A 135 7.32 14.80 -12.39
C THR A 135 6.55 16.00 -11.84
N LYS A 136 5.25 16.07 -12.11
CA LYS A 136 4.40 17.19 -11.66
C LYS A 136 4.24 17.17 -10.13
N PRO A 137 4.34 18.33 -9.44
CA PRO A 137 4.23 18.41 -7.99
C PRO A 137 2.95 17.80 -7.40
N VAL A 138 1.85 17.84 -8.15
CA VAL A 138 0.57 17.27 -7.72
C VAL A 138 0.61 15.75 -7.53
N HIS A 139 1.63 15.07 -8.04
CA HIS A 139 1.80 13.62 -7.91
C HIS A 139 2.80 13.20 -6.82
N LYS A 140 3.28 14.15 -5.99
CA LYS A 140 4.16 13.81 -4.86
C LYS A 140 3.41 12.97 -3.83
N HIS A 141 4.06 11.90 -3.34
CA HIS A 141 3.54 11.01 -2.30
C HIS A 141 2.10 10.57 -2.50
N ARG A 142 1.78 10.08 -3.68
CA ARG A 142 0.44 9.56 -4.02
C ARG A 142 0.03 8.40 -3.11
N GLU A 143 0.97 7.58 -2.67
CA GLU A 143 0.75 6.45 -1.76
C GLU A 143 0.25 6.91 -0.37
N MET A 144 0.69 8.05 0.11
CA MET A 144 0.26 8.60 1.41
C MET A 144 -1.11 9.27 1.35
N ARG A 145 -1.54 9.69 0.15
CA ARG A 145 -2.82 10.36 -0.08
C ARG A 145 -3.93 9.41 -0.57
N GLY A 146 -3.67 8.11 -0.58
CA GLY A 146 -4.63 7.11 -1.06
C GLY A 146 -4.98 7.21 -2.54
N LEU A 147 -4.06 7.69 -3.38
CA LEU A 147 -4.27 7.88 -4.82
C LEU A 147 -3.77 6.71 -5.66
N THR A 148 -3.00 5.79 -5.08
CA THR A 148 -2.61 4.55 -5.74
C THR A 148 -3.78 3.57 -5.81
N SER A 149 -3.69 2.55 -6.66
CA SER A 149 -4.73 1.52 -6.77
C SER A 149 -5.01 0.85 -5.43
N ALA A 150 -3.97 0.53 -4.66
CA ALA A 150 -4.11 -0.06 -3.33
C ALA A 150 -4.78 0.89 -2.33
N GLY A 151 -4.41 2.17 -2.33
CA GLY A 151 -5.01 3.19 -1.47
C GLY A 151 -6.47 3.46 -1.80
N ARG A 152 -6.81 3.53 -3.08
CA ARG A 152 -8.20 3.75 -3.52
C ARG A 152 -9.16 2.67 -3.06
N LYS A 153 -8.73 1.42 -3.00
CA LYS A 153 -9.55 0.27 -2.57
C LYS A 153 -10.03 0.36 -1.12
N SER A 154 -9.34 1.09 -0.25
CA SER A 154 -9.73 1.26 1.16
C SER A 154 -10.55 2.52 1.42
N ARG A 155 -10.72 3.39 0.40
CA ARG A 155 -11.46 4.65 0.54
C ARG A 155 -12.97 4.50 0.37
N GLY A 156 -13.47 3.33 -0.05
CA GLY A 156 -14.90 3.08 -0.27
C GLY A 156 -15.49 3.84 -1.44
N LEU A 157 -14.68 4.19 -2.45
CA LEU A 157 -15.13 4.90 -3.65
C LEU A 157 -15.87 3.97 -4.61
N GLY A 158 -16.98 4.43 -5.15
CA GLY A 158 -17.80 3.69 -6.10
C GLY A 158 -19.15 4.35 -6.35
N LYS A 159 -20.03 3.60 -7.02
CA LYS A 159 -21.43 4.01 -7.28
C LYS A 159 -22.40 2.98 -6.71
N GLY A 160 -23.58 3.45 -6.31
CA GLY A 160 -24.66 2.60 -5.79
C GLY A 160 -24.74 2.59 -4.26
N HIS A 161 -25.67 1.78 -3.73
CA HIS A 161 -26.00 1.76 -2.29
C HIS A 161 -24.84 1.34 -1.39
N LYS A 162 -23.88 0.55 -1.88
CA LYS A 162 -22.71 0.12 -1.09
C LYS A 162 -21.67 1.22 -0.90
N PHE A 163 -21.77 2.32 -1.62
CA PHE A 163 -20.79 3.39 -1.65
C PHE A 163 -21.32 4.75 -1.23
N HIS A 164 -22.49 4.79 -0.59
CA HIS A 164 -23.12 6.03 -0.15
C HIS A 164 -22.33 6.78 0.95
N HIS A 165 -21.45 6.09 1.68
CA HIS A 165 -20.61 6.69 2.72
C HIS A 165 -19.55 7.67 2.21
N THR A 166 -19.33 7.73 0.89
CA THR A 166 -18.32 8.60 0.26
C THR A 166 -18.89 9.59 -0.73
N ILE A 167 -20.19 9.72 -0.79
CA ILE A 167 -20.87 10.70 -1.65
C ILE A 167 -20.43 12.11 -1.28
N GLY A 168 -19.97 12.86 -2.30
CA GLY A 168 -19.47 14.23 -2.12
C GLY A 168 -17.98 14.35 -1.77
N GLY A 169 -17.19 13.33 -2.10
CA GLY A 169 -15.73 13.41 -2.15
C GLY A 169 -14.98 12.48 -1.19
N SER A 170 -15.38 12.38 0.06
CA SER A 170 -14.72 11.51 1.04
C SER A 170 -15.68 11.03 2.12
N ARG A 171 -15.30 9.95 2.81
CA ARG A 171 -16.04 9.43 3.97
C ARG A 171 -16.21 10.49 5.06
N ARG A 172 -15.18 11.26 5.34
CA ARG A 172 -15.24 12.32 6.35
C ARG A 172 -16.18 13.46 5.95
N ALA A 173 -16.17 13.86 4.68
CA ALA A 173 -17.08 14.87 4.17
C ALA A 173 -18.53 14.41 4.20
N ALA A 174 -18.81 13.17 3.83
CA ALA A 174 -20.14 12.58 3.95
C ALA A 174 -20.61 12.53 5.42
N TRP A 175 -19.76 12.08 6.34
CA TRP A 175 -20.06 12.06 7.76
C TRP A 175 -20.40 13.44 8.30
N ARG A 176 -19.62 14.48 7.95
CA ARG A 176 -19.88 15.87 8.35
C ARG A 176 -21.21 16.41 7.85
N ARG A 177 -21.65 15.97 6.67
CA ARG A 177 -22.97 16.38 6.14
C ARG A 177 -24.13 15.64 6.82
N HIS A 178 -23.92 14.35 7.14
CA HIS A 178 -24.97 13.54 7.76
C HIS A 178 -25.08 13.74 9.28
N ASN A 179 -24.05 14.27 9.93
CA ASN A 179 -24.01 14.48 11.38
C ASN A 179 -23.72 15.95 11.77
N PRO A 180 -24.35 16.96 11.13
CA PRO A 180 -24.07 18.36 11.42
C PRO A 180 -24.68 18.81 12.75
N LEU A 181 -25.77 18.17 13.19
CA LEU A 181 -26.52 18.56 14.37
C LEU A 181 -26.59 17.40 15.36
N GLN A 182 -26.04 17.61 16.53
CA GLN A 182 -26.23 16.69 17.66
C GLN A 182 -27.34 17.21 18.54
N LEU A 183 -28.47 16.49 18.50
CA LEU A 183 -29.68 16.84 19.25
C LEU A 183 -29.59 16.29 20.67
N HIS A 184 -28.75 16.89 21.50
CA HIS A 184 -28.76 16.63 22.93
C HIS A 184 -28.64 17.94 23.72
N ARG A 185 -29.13 17.88 24.95
CA ARG A 185 -29.36 19.07 25.76
C ARG A 185 -28.07 19.87 26.04
N TYR A 186 -26.95 19.19 26.24
CA TYR A 186 -25.64 19.82 26.47
C TYR A 186 -24.65 19.34 25.41
N ARG A 187 -23.90 20.26 24.84
CA ARG A 187 -22.88 20.04 23.83
C ARG A 187 -21.49 20.01 24.43
#